data_669c9eb007bdd83414e45e1df6f7ac60
#
_entry.id   669c9eb007bdd83414e45e1df6f7ac60
#
_cell.length_a   1.000
_cell.length_b   1.000
_cell.length_c   1.000
_cell.angle_alpha   90.00
_cell.angle_beta   90.00
_cell.angle_gamma   90.00
#
_symmetry.space_group_name_H-M   'P 1'
#
loop_
_entity.id
_entity.type
_entity.pdbx_description
1 polymer ?
#
loop_
_entity_poly.entity_id
_entity_poly.type
_entity_poly.pdbx_seq_one_letter_code
_entity_poly.pdbx_strand_id
1 'polypeptide(L)'
;MDISFRPLLSADQPFLWEMCYHAVHVPAGQPPYPREIVHMPEISRYVQDWGKSSDLGFIAQDEEKPIGAVWARLLIGDNKGYGYVDESTPELSMALMPEYRGKSIGSQLLARLLEAAVPRYAAICLSVSLDNPAQRLYQRMGFEIVSENESAFTMIKRFH
;
A
#
# COMPACT_ATOMS: atom_id res chain seq x y z
N MET A 1 -17.48 -16.53 -4.07
CA MET A 1 -16.44 -15.68 -3.52
C MET A 1 -16.88 -15.22 -2.12
N ASP A 2 -16.08 -15.54 -1.14
CA ASP A 2 -16.39 -15.24 0.27
C ASP A 2 -15.25 -14.44 0.89
N ILE A 3 -15.34 -13.11 0.78
CA ILE A 3 -14.26 -12.21 1.18
C ILE A 3 -14.36 -11.86 2.65
N SER A 4 -13.24 -12.04 3.36
CA SER A 4 -13.10 -11.60 4.75
C SER A 4 -11.77 -10.86 4.90
N PHE A 5 -11.62 -10.18 6.03
CA PHE A 5 -10.47 -9.32 6.30
C PHE A 5 -9.91 -9.64 7.67
N ARG A 6 -8.60 -9.58 7.81
CA ARG A 6 -7.94 -9.78 9.10
C ARG A 6 -6.66 -8.97 9.19
N PRO A 7 -6.15 -8.72 10.41
CA PRO A 7 -4.85 -8.06 10.55
C PRO A 7 -3.72 -8.85 9.89
N LEU A 8 -2.73 -8.13 9.41
CA LEU A 8 -1.52 -8.69 8.83
C LEU A 8 -0.60 -9.17 9.95
N LEU A 9 -0.15 -10.41 9.87
CA LEU A 9 0.72 -11.04 10.86
C LEU A 9 2.13 -11.20 10.28
N SER A 10 3.13 -11.39 11.14
CA SER A 10 4.49 -11.60 10.68
C SER A 10 4.64 -12.83 9.78
N ALA A 11 3.83 -13.87 10.01
CA ALA A 11 3.81 -15.06 9.16
C ALA A 11 3.31 -14.78 7.74
N ASP A 12 2.68 -13.64 7.49
CA ASP A 12 2.19 -13.26 6.16
C ASP A 12 3.26 -12.64 5.29
N GLN A 13 4.49 -12.46 5.77
CA GLN A 13 5.54 -11.78 5.02
C GLN A 13 5.75 -12.36 3.61
N PRO A 14 5.73 -13.67 3.37
CA PRO A 14 5.85 -14.19 2.00
C PRO A 14 4.74 -13.68 1.07
N PHE A 15 3.50 -13.61 1.56
CA PHE A 15 2.41 -13.05 0.77
C PHE A 15 2.60 -11.55 0.55
N LEU A 16 3.15 -10.84 1.53
CA LEU A 16 3.39 -9.41 1.42
C LEU A 16 4.40 -9.10 0.31
N TRP A 17 5.41 -9.96 0.12
CA TRP A 17 6.34 -9.82 -1.02
C TRP A 17 5.60 -9.94 -2.35
N GLU A 18 4.66 -10.87 -2.45
CA GLU A 18 3.83 -11.01 -3.66
C GLU A 18 2.99 -9.75 -3.89
N MET A 19 2.39 -9.21 -2.84
CA MET A 19 1.61 -7.96 -2.94
C MET A 19 2.49 -6.78 -3.29
N CYS A 20 3.70 -6.73 -2.78
CA CYS A 20 4.68 -5.69 -3.13
C CYS A 20 4.96 -5.68 -4.63
N TYR A 21 5.14 -6.87 -5.22
CA TYR A 21 5.32 -6.99 -6.66
C TYR A 21 4.12 -6.43 -7.42
N HIS A 22 2.91 -6.80 -7.00
CA HIS A 22 1.67 -6.32 -7.66
C HIS A 22 1.39 -4.84 -7.39
N ALA A 23 1.97 -4.25 -6.35
CA ALA A 23 1.83 -2.83 -6.05
C ALA A 23 2.66 -1.95 -6.98
N VAL A 24 3.70 -2.50 -7.61
CA VAL A 24 4.50 -1.75 -8.58
C VAL A 24 3.67 -1.58 -9.85
N HIS A 25 3.32 -0.33 -10.15
CA HIS A 25 2.47 -0.03 -11.31
C HIS A 25 3.21 -0.29 -12.63
N VAL A 26 2.56 -1.02 -13.52
CA VAL A 26 3.04 -1.28 -14.88
C VAL A 26 2.26 -0.38 -15.83
N PRO A 27 2.91 0.56 -16.55
CA PRO A 27 2.21 1.41 -17.51
C PRO A 27 1.51 0.58 -18.60
N ALA A 28 0.39 1.10 -19.10
CA ALA A 28 -0.37 0.42 -20.15
C ALA A 28 0.52 0.14 -21.37
N GLY A 29 0.43 -1.09 -21.89
CA GLY A 29 1.19 -1.52 -23.05
C GLY A 29 2.60 -1.98 -22.75
N GLN A 30 3.04 -1.95 -21.50
CA GLN A 30 4.36 -2.42 -21.12
C GLN A 30 4.29 -3.85 -20.57
N PRO A 31 5.36 -4.66 -20.77
CA PRO A 31 5.40 -6.00 -20.18
C PRO A 31 5.55 -5.91 -18.65
N PRO A 32 5.14 -6.96 -17.91
CA PRO A 32 5.37 -7.00 -16.47
C PRO A 32 6.85 -6.90 -16.14
N TYR A 33 7.16 -6.30 -14.98
CA TYR A 33 8.53 -6.26 -14.48
C TYR A 33 9.01 -7.65 -14.06
N PRO A 34 10.33 -7.91 -14.10
CA PRO A 34 10.88 -9.13 -13.52
C PRO A 34 10.51 -9.22 -12.02
N ARG A 35 10.31 -10.44 -11.52
CA ARG A 35 9.98 -10.67 -10.10
C ARG A 35 11.05 -10.11 -9.17
N GLU A 36 12.30 -10.08 -9.61
CA GLU A 36 13.43 -9.59 -8.84
C GLU A 36 13.36 -8.10 -8.52
N ILE A 37 12.47 -7.36 -9.16
CA ILE A 37 12.33 -5.91 -8.90
C ILE A 37 12.06 -5.61 -7.43
N VAL A 38 11.39 -6.52 -6.72
CA VAL A 38 11.07 -6.31 -5.29
C VAL A 38 12.31 -6.34 -4.40
N HIS A 39 13.44 -6.82 -4.90
CA HIS A 39 14.70 -6.85 -4.14
C HIS A 39 15.52 -5.57 -4.28
N MET A 40 15.12 -4.64 -5.15
CA MET A 40 15.74 -3.33 -5.22
C MET A 40 15.45 -2.58 -3.92
N PRO A 41 16.46 -1.93 -3.31
CA PRO A 41 16.28 -1.29 -1.99
C PRO A 41 15.11 -0.30 -1.93
N GLU A 42 14.88 0.47 -2.99
CA GLU A 42 13.78 1.44 -3.05
C GLU A 42 12.40 0.79 -3.05
N ILE A 43 12.32 -0.51 -3.32
CA ILE A 43 11.06 -1.28 -3.30
C ILE A 43 11.02 -2.22 -2.10
N SER A 44 12.13 -2.92 -1.81
CA SER A 44 12.17 -3.90 -0.72
C SER A 44 11.89 -3.27 0.65
N ARG A 45 12.21 -1.99 0.83
CA ARG A 45 11.97 -1.28 2.09
C ARG A 45 10.51 -1.29 2.52
N TYR A 46 9.59 -1.48 1.59
CA TYR A 46 8.16 -1.54 1.90
C TYR A 46 7.75 -2.82 2.61
N VAL A 47 8.56 -3.88 2.55
CA VAL A 47 8.22 -5.18 3.13
C VAL A 47 9.30 -5.73 4.05
N GLN A 48 10.56 -5.46 3.75
CA GLN A 48 11.69 -6.06 4.46
C GLN A 48 11.58 -5.83 5.96
N ASP A 49 11.81 -6.89 6.74
CA ASP A 49 11.73 -6.87 8.21
C ASP A 49 10.36 -6.47 8.74
N TRP A 50 9.29 -6.89 8.04
CA TRP A 50 7.92 -6.63 8.48
C TRP A 50 7.67 -7.15 9.89
N GLY A 51 6.92 -6.37 10.67
CA GLY A 51 6.54 -6.74 12.02
C GLY A 51 7.05 -5.78 13.09
N LYS A 52 7.53 -4.61 12.69
CA LYS A 52 7.90 -3.57 13.66
C LYS A 52 6.65 -3.03 14.34
N SER A 53 6.80 -2.50 15.56
CA SER A 53 5.66 -1.99 16.34
C SER A 53 4.89 -0.87 15.63
N SER A 54 5.56 -0.12 14.74
CA SER A 54 4.93 0.95 13.96
C SER A 54 4.23 0.44 12.69
N ASP A 55 4.46 -0.82 12.30
CA ASP A 55 3.83 -1.40 11.10
C ASP A 55 2.35 -1.67 11.35
N LEU A 56 1.54 -1.50 10.30
CA LEU A 56 0.09 -1.66 10.39
C LEU A 56 -0.41 -2.19 9.05
N GLY A 57 -1.25 -3.21 9.07
CA GLY A 57 -1.76 -3.75 7.82
C GLY A 57 -2.88 -4.76 7.98
N PHE A 58 -3.54 -5.02 6.86
CA PHE A 58 -4.65 -5.97 6.78
C PHE A 58 -4.53 -6.83 5.53
N ILE A 59 -5.05 -8.04 5.65
CA ILE A 59 -5.13 -9.03 4.56
C ILE A 59 -6.60 -9.21 4.19
N ALA A 60 -6.88 -9.27 2.89
CA ALA A 60 -8.16 -9.75 2.38
C ALA A 60 -8.00 -11.20 1.95
N GLN A 61 -8.97 -12.03 2.28
CA GLN A 61 -8.99 -13.45 1.96
C GLN A 61 -10.25 -13.82 1.22
N ASP A 62 -10.13 -14.76 0.28
CA ASP A 62 -11.27 -15.45 -0.31
C ASP A 62 -11.30 -16.83 0.34
N GLU A 63 -12.27 -17.04 1.24
CA GLU A 63 -12.27 -18.14 2.19
C GLU A 63 -11.00 -18.05 3.05
N GLU A 64 -10.05 -18.98 2.91
CA GLU A 64 -8.79 -18.94 3.66
C GLU A 64 -7.60 -18.52 2.81
N LYS A 65 -7.83 -18.20 1.52
CA LYS A 65 -6.77 -17.85 0.58
C LYS A 65 -6.52 -16.34 0.60
N PRO A 66 -5.32 -15.88 0.96
CA PRO A 66 -4.98 -14.45 0.86
C PRO A 66 -5.05 -13.99 -0.59
N ILE A 67 -5.72 -12.86 -0.85
CA ILE A 67 -5.90 -12.32 -2.21
C ILE A 67 -5.60 -10.84 -2.31
N GLY A 68 -5.33 -10.17 -1.21
CA GLY A 68 -4.99 -8.76 -1.21
C GLY A 68 -4.43 -8.31 0.11
N ALA A 69 -3.77 -7.16 0.10
CA ALA A 69 -3.21 -6.57 1.30
C ALA A 69 -3.16 -5.06 1.20
N VAL A 70 -3.28 -4.40 2.34
CA VAL A 70 -2.99 -2.99 2.53
C VAL A 70 -2.09 -2.87 3.75
N TRP A 71 -1.01 -2.10 3.66
CA TRP A 71 -0.09 -1.97 4.78
C TRP A 71 0.56 -0.60 4.79
N ALA A 72 1.01 -0.18 5.97
CA ALA A 72 1.64 1.11 6.17
C ALA A 72 2.86 0.96 7.07
N ARG A 73 3.92 1.70 6.77
CA ARG A 73 5.17 1.70 7.51
C ARG A 73 5.72 3.11 7.64
N LEU A 74 6.40 3.36 8.75
CA LEU A 74 7.23 4.55 8.88
C LEU A 74 8.57 4.29 8.17
N LEU A 75 8.74 4.93 7.01
CA LEU A 75 9.96 4.83 6.21
C LEU A 75 10.70 6.14 6.32
N ILE A 76 11.74 6.17 7.16
CA ILE A 76 12.42 7.41 7.55
C ILE A 76 13.94 7.28 7.38
N GLY A 77 14.67 8.39 7.56
CA GLY A 77 16.12 8.41 7.48
C GLY A 77 16.62 8.06 6.09
N ASP A 78 17.50 7.07 6.00
CA ASP A 78 18.04 6.59 4.74
C ASP A 78 17.10 5.61 4.04
N ASN A 79 15.94 5.34 4.63
CA ASN A 79 14.99 4.34 4.15
C ASN A 79 13.66 4.95 3.69
N LYS A 80 13.68 6.21 3.26
CA LYS A 80 12.47 6.92 2.83
C LYS A 80 11.84 6.26 1.60
N GLY A 81 10.51 6.16 1.62
CA GLY A 81 9.76 5.68 0.47
C GLY A 81 9.51 6.79 -0.56
N TYR A 82 8.89 6.41 -1.67
CA TYR A 82 8.58 7.35 -2.76
C TYR A 82 7.62 8.46 -2.34
N GLY A 83 6.73 8.18 -1.39
CA GLY A 83 5.73 9.12 -0.91
C GLY A 83 6.07 9.78 0.41
N TYR A 84 7.32 9.74 0.82
CA TYR A 84 7.75 10.32 2.09
C TYR A 84 7.32 11.77 2.25
N VAL A 85 6.74 12.11 3.39
CA VAL A 85 6.31 13.46 3.74
C VAL A 85 7.06 13.96 4.98
N ASP A 86 7.05 13.18 6.06
CA ASP A 86 7.77 13.49 7.31
C ASP A 86 7.99 12.21 8.13
N GLU A 87 8.68 12.35 9.26
CA GLU A 87 9.09 11.22 10.08
C GLU A 87 7.96 10.59 10.90
N SER A 88 6.81 11.25 11.00
CA SER A 88 5.68 10.76 11.79
C SER A 88 4.51 10.26 10.96
N THR A 89 4.59 10.35 9.63
CA THR A 89 3.52 9.95 8.72
C THR A 89 3.90 8.65 8.03
N PRO A 90 3.19 7.53 8.33
CA PRO A 90 3.48 6.28 7.65
C PRO A 90 3.03 6.34 6.19
N GLU A 91 3.72 5.59 5.34
CA GLU A 91 3.37 5.48 3.93
C GLU A 91 2.65 4.16 3.70
N LEU A 92 1.51 4.21 3.01
CA LEU A 92 0.74 3.00 2.71
C LEU A 92 1.06 2.44 1.33
N SER A 93 0.87 1.13 1.22
CA SER A 93 0.88 0.40 -0.03
C SER A 93 -0.33 -0.51 -0.05
N MET A 94 -0.83 -0.84 -1.25
CA MET A 94 -1.99 -1.70 -1.41
C MET A 94 -1.90 -2.46 -2.72
N ALA A 95 -2.28 -3.72 -2.70
CA ALA A 95 -2.37 -4.52 -3.91
C ALA A 95 -3.39 -5.63 -3.75
N LEU A 96 -3.92 -6.07 -4.87
CA LEU A 96 -4.81 -7.23 -4.98
C LEU A 96 -4.24 -8.17 -6.02
N MET A 97 -4.48 -9.47 -5.84
CA MET A 97 -4.25 -10.41 -6.93
C MET A 97 -5.09 -9.96 -8.14
N PRO A 98 -4.53 -10.01 -9.35
CA PRO A 98 -5.18 -9.42 -10.53
C PRO A 98 -6.63 -9.84 -10.74
N GLU A 99 -6.97 -11.11 -10.49
CA GLU A 99 -8.32 -11.63 -10.68
C GLU A 99 -9.34 -11.07 -9.69
N TYR A 100 -8.90 -10.38 -8.65
CA TYR A 100 -9.79 -9.78 -7.63
C TYR A 100 -9.92 -8.27 -7.77
N ARG A 101 -9.30 -7.68 -8.78
CA ARG A 101 -9.41 -6.24 -9.03
C ARG A 101 -10.80 -5.88 -9.54
N GLY A 102 -11.22 -4.63 -9.28
CA GLY A 102 -12.50 -4.13 -9.77
C GLY A 102 -13.73 -4.65 -9.03
N LYS A 103 -13.56 -5.19 -7.82
CA LYS A 103 -14.64 -5.78 -7.02
C LYS A 103 -14.84 -5.07 -5.67
N SER A 104 -14.36 -3.84 -5.54
CA SER A 104 -14.46 -3.01 -4.33
C SER A 104 -13.73 -3.57 -3.10
N ILE A 105 -12.85 -4.55 -3.29
CA ILE A 105 -12.07 -5.13 -2.18
C ILE A 105 -11.03 -4.11 -1.69
N GLY A 106 -10.40 -3.39 -2.63
CA GLY A 106 -9.41 -2.37 -2.30
C GLY A 106 -9.95 -1.26 -1.41
N SER A 107 -11.15 -0.76 -1.71
CA SER A 107 -11.77 0.28 -0.89
C SER A 107 -12.08 -0.22 0.52
N GLN A 108 -12.48 -1.48 0.66
CA GLN A 108 -12.75 -2.08 1.97
C GLN A 108 -11.46 -2.29 2.76
N LEU A 109 -10.38 -2.75 2.11
CA LEU A 109 -9.06 -2.85 2.74
C LEU A 109 -8.58 -1.47 3.22
N LEU A 110 -8.69 -0.48 2.35
CA LEU A 110 -8.23 0.87 2.67
C LEU A 110 -9.01 1.45 3.85
N ALA A 111 -10.33 1.26 3.88
CA ALA A 111 -11.17 1.74 4.99
C ALA A 111 -10.72 1.15 6.31
N ARG A 112 -10.37 -0.14 6.35
CA ARG A 112 -9.89 -0.79 7.56
C ARG A 112 -8.55 -0.24 8.03
N LEU A 113 -7.63 -0.01 7.09
CA LEU A 113 -6.34 0.56 7.44
C LEU A 113 -6.51 1.97 8.01
N LEU A 114 -7.32 2.81 7.37
CA LEU A 114 -7.54 4.18 7.82
C LEU A 114 -8.16 4.20 9.22
N GLU A 115 -9.15 3.36 9.46
CA GLU A 115 -9.79 3.26 10.78
C GLU A 115 -8.78 2.88 11.87
N ALA A 116 -7.92 1.92 11.57
CA ALA A 116 -6.89 1.47 12.53
C ALA A 116 -5.77 2.50 12.71
N ALA A 117 -5.52 3.33 11.70
CA ALA A 117 -4.46 4.34 11.76
C ALA A 117 -4.83 5.58 12.57
N VAL A 118 -6.13 5.93 12.61
CA VAL A 118 -6.61 7.16 13.27
C VAL A 118 -6.12 7.31 14.72
N PRO A 119 -6.20 6.28 15.60
CA PRO A 119 -5.73 6.45 16.97
C PRO A 119 -4.20 6.45 17.11
N ARG A 120 -3.46 6.10 16.06
CA ARG A 120 -2.01 5.93 16.13
C ARG A 120 -1.23 7.05 15.44
N TYR A 121 -1.82 7.68 14.43
CA TYR A 121 -1.13 8.65 13.58
C TYR A 121 -2.02 9.84 13.30
N ALA A 122 -1.41 10.99 13.02
CA ALA A 122 -2.14 12.20 12.64
C ALA A 122 -2.52 12.19 11.16
N ALA A 123 -1.77 11.43 10.35
CA ALA A 123 -1.96 11.38 8.90
C ALA A 123 -1.34 10.12 8.34
N ILE A 124 -1.65 9.83 7.07
CA ILE A 124 -1.06 8.72 6.31
C ILE A 124 -0.83 9.22 4.88
N CYS A 125 0.24 8.75 4.25
CA CYS A 125 0.59 9.19 2.90
C CYS A 125 0.81 8.00 1.96
N LEU A 126 0.93 8.31 0.67
CA LEU A 126 1.21 7.31 -0.36
C LEU A 126 1.85 7.98 -1.57
N SER A 127 2.45 7.14 -2.42
CA SER A 127 2.89 7.52 -3.75
C SER A 127 2.06 6.74 -4.77
N VAL A 128 1.57 7.41 -5.80
CA VAL A 128 0.81 6.76 -6.87
C VAL A 128 1.25 7.31 -8.22
N SER A 129 1.49 6.41 -9.18
CA SER A 129 1.93 6.80 -10.51
C SER A 129 0.91 7.70 -11.20
N LEU A 130 1.37 8.65 -12.02
CA LEU A 130 0.51 9.65 -12.65
C LEU A 130 -0.61 9.04 -13.49
N ASP A 131 -0.34 7.91 -14.13
CA ASP A 131 -1.28 7.21 -15.01
C ASP A 131 -2.04 6.07 -14.32
N ASN A 132 -1.88 5.91 -13.00
CA ASN A 132 -2.53 4.83 -12.27
C ASN A 132 -3.95 5.24 -11.87
N PRO A 133 -4.98 4.50 -12.34
CA PRO A 133 -6.37 4.83 -12.01
C PRO A 133 -6.71 4.72 -10.52
N ALA A 134 -5.88 4.06 -9.72
CA ALA A 134 -6.09 3.97 -8.26
C ALA A 134 -6.12 5.34 -7.59
N GLN A 135 -5.55 6.36 -8.21
CA GLN A 135 -5.62 7.74 -7.74
C GLN A 135 -7.06 8.15 -7.41
N ARG A 136 -8.02 7.73 -8.23
CA ARG A 136 -9.44 8.07 -8.03
C ARG A 136 -9.99 7.46 -6.74
N LEU A 137 -9.60 6.24 -6.43
CA LEU A 137 -9.99 5.59 -5.18
C LEU A 137 -9.44 6.37 -3.98
N TYR A 138 -8.17 6.76 -4.04
CA TYR A 138 -7.56 7.51 -2.94
C TYR A 138 -8.25 8.86 -2.75
N GLN A 139 -8.56 9.56 -3.82
CA GLN A 139 -9.29 10.84 -3.74
C GLN A 139 -10.67 10.67 -3.12
N ARG A 140 -11.41 9.63 -3.51
CA ARG A 140 -12.73 9.33 -2.91
C ARG A 140 -12.62 9.02 -1.42
N MET A 141 -11.50 8.46 -0.99
CA MET A 141 -11.27 8.11 0.42
C MET A 141 -10.67 9.27 1.23
N GLY A 142 -10.56 10.45 0.62
CA GLY A 142 -10.16 11.66 1.33
C GLY A 142 -8.69 12.03 1.23
N PHE A 143 -7.92 11.38 0.37
CA PHE A 143 -6.53 11.75 0.13
C PHE A 143 -6.45 12.96 -0.79
N GLU A 144 -5.47 13.83 -0.53
CA GLU A 144 -5.19 15.03 -1.32
C GLU A 144 -3.79 14.94 -1.91
N ILE A 145 -3.62 15.46 -3.13
CA ILE A 145 -2.31 15.57 -3.76
C ILE A 145 -1.54 16.71 -3.08
N VAL A 146 -0.35 16.42 -2.56
CA VAL A 146 0.50 17.43 -1.91
C VAL A 146 1.78 17.71 -2.70
N SER A 147 2.18 16.81 -3.59
CA SER A 147 3.31 17.07 -4.49
C SER A 147 3.23 16.14 -5.69
N GLU A 148 3.98 16.50 -6.71
CA GLU A 148 4.02 15.79 -7.97
C GLU A 148 5.44 15.85 -8.53
N ASN A 149 5.91 14.73 -9.10
CA ASN A 149 7.16 14.69 -9.86
C ASN A 149 6.86 14.13 -11.26
N GLU A 150 7.90 13.78 -12.00
CA GLU A 150 7.75 13.29 -13.38
C GLU A 150 7.00 11.97 -13.49
N SER A 151 6.95 11.19 -12.42
CA SER A 151 6.39 9.82 -12.46
C SER A 151 5.23 9.58 -11.51
N ALA A 152 5.05 10.40 -10.47
CA ALA A 152 4.07 10.07 -9.43
C ALA A 152 3.54 11.31 -8.71
N PHE A 153 2.34 11.14 -8.13
CA PHE A 153 1.81 12.05 -7.12
C PHE A 153 2.13 11.52 -5.73
N THR A 154 2.42 12.42 -4.79
CA THR A 154 2.39 12.11 -3.37
C THR A 154 1.06 12.61 -2.82
N MET A 155 0.35 11.73 -2.13
CA MET A 155 -0.96 12.05 -1.57
C MET A 155 -0.93 11.85 -0.06
N ILE A 156 -1.73 12.63 0.66
CA ILE A 156 -1.84 12.55 2.11
C ILE A 156 -3.31 12.61 2.53
N LYS A 157 -3.62 11.85 3.58
CA LYS A 157 -4.90 12.00 4.29
C LYS A 157 -4.59 12.38 5.73
N ARG A 158 -5.06 13.54 6.15
CA ARG A 158 -4.96 14.01 7.52
C ARG A 158 -6.23 13.63 8.26
N PHE A 159 -6.06 13.12 9.48
CA PHE A 159 -7.20 12.62 10.26
C PHE A 159 -7.84 13.70 11.13
N HIS A 160 -7.13 14.82 11.26
CA HIS A 160 -7.59 15.91 12.14
C HIS A 160 -7.41 17.27 11.50
#